data_370c1e3d03f1cf72577cf1e1061787c8
#
_entry.id   370c1e3d03f1cf72577cf1e1061787c8
#
_cell.length_a   1.000
_cell.length_b   1.000
_cell.length_c   1.000
_cell.angle_alpha   90.00
_cell.angle_beta   90.00
_cell.angle_gamma   90.00
#
_symmetry.space_group_name_H-M   'P 1'
#
loop_
_entity.id
_entity.type
_entity.pdbx_description
1 polymer ?
#
loop_
_entity_poly.entity_id
_entity_poly.type
_entity_poly.pdbx_seq_one_letter_code
_entity_poly.pdbx_strand_id
1 'polypeptide(L)'
;MRKFIIGLFVILVLFIICGCSQQNIITEEKTDVITDGIGRNIEITVPLTRVVVANTYNTELINAIGAIDTVVGVDYAIYQDEESYKGRFKMENVIGKSQRELNYERIIELAPQALILTGNGSWQEAEEKLSPFGIKVIVLDAYYTDRFFDNCKLLGALFGKKREAEELSSYFKEKLDYIKTNLSNTELKSVYFEYRREGNTTVPGDYFYNMVKYAGGKNIFEDAVNVSVDSESIIERNPQYIVKVGENNVSSSYIPPTETEFIKRMKEIKNRPGWDSIDAVKNNKILLLSHFCHGGASKLVGTMYIAKFMYPELLPELNPEEVFKVWLEKYQGLKYISGHTYPAFSL
;
A
#
# COMPACT_ATOMS: atom_id res chain seq x y z
N MET A 1 70.62 15.26 57.27
CA MET A 1 69.49 14.33 57.36
C MET A 1 68.31 14.98 56.66
N ARG A 2 68.10 14.63 55.39
CA ARG A 2 67.00 15.11 54.52
C ARG A 2 66.00 13.99 54.33
N LYS A 3 64.77 14.15 54.77
CA LYS A 3 63.66 13.23 54.56
C LYS A 3 63.08 13.49 53.16
N PHE A 4 63.11 12.54 52.27
CA PHE A 4 62.36 12.56 50.99
C PHE A 4 60.92 12.08 51.29
N ILE A 5 59.93 12.89 50.92
CA ILE A 5 58.51 12.53 50.91
C ILE A 5 58.19 12.21 49.44
N ILE A 6 57.83 10.95 49.14
CA ILE A 6 57.38 10.49 47.86
C ILE A 6 55.84 10.69 47.86
N GLY A 7 55.38 11.65 47.04
CA GLY A 7 53.96 11.87 46.79
C GLY A 7 53.44 10.87 45.75
N LEU A 8 52.51 10.02 46.10
CA LEU A 8 51.81 9.10 45.23
C LEU A 8 50.66 9.83 44.52
N PHE A 9 50.81 10.09 43.21
CA PHE A 9 49.75 10.64 42.39
C PHE A 9 48.83 9.47 41.92
N VAL A 10 47.65 9.39 42.50
CA VAL A 10 46.60 8.47 42.03
C VAL A 10 45.82 9.20 40.94
N ILE A 11 46.04 8.79 39.69
CA ILE A 11 45.23 9.25 38.54
C ILE A 11 43.92 8.45 38.49
N LEU A 12 42.83 9.10 38.89
CA LEU A 12 41.49 8.54 38.77
C LEU A 12 41.00 8.70 37.32
N VAL A 13 41.10 7.62 36.51
CA VAL A 13 40.51 7.63 35.18
C VAL A 13 39.02 7.34 35.29
N LEU A 14 38.21 8.38 35.13
CA LEU A 14 36.77 8.28 35.00
C LEU A 14 36.43 7.75 33.60
N PHE A 15 36.13 6.46 33.48
CA PHE A 15 35.45 5.91 32.32
C PHE A 15 33.99 6.39 32.31
N ILE A 16 33.69 7.39 31.48
CA ILE A 16 32.31 7.74 31.12
C ILE A 16 31.82 6.67 30.15
N ILE A 17 31.17 5.64 30.67
CA ILE A 17 30.41 4.70 29.85
C ILE A 17 29.14 5.46 29.39
N CYS A 18 29.20 5.99 28.16
CA CYS A 18 28.03 6.50 27.48
C CYS A 18 27.19 5.29 27.04
N GLY A 19 26.42 4.75 27.97
CA GLY A 19 25.41 3.73 27.67
C GLY A 19 24.27 4.42 26.94
N CYS A 20 24.18 4.22 25.62
CA CYS A 20 22.91 4.42 24.87
C CYS A 20 21.88 3.44 25.45
N SER A 21 21.19 3.86 26.50
CA SER A 21 19.97 3.19 26.90
C SER A 21 18.92 3.49 25.83
N GLN A 22 18.63 2.53 24.94
CA GLN A 22 17.36 2.51 24.25
C GLN A 22 16.28 2.52 25.34
N GLN A 23 15.70 3.67 25.59
CA GLN A 23 14.48 3.77 26.38
C GLN A 23 13.40 3.02 25.58
N ASN A 24 13.11 1.78 25.96
CA ASN A 24 11.86 1.14 25.63
C ASN A 24 10.77 2.02 26.23
N ILE A 25 10.15 2.84 25.40
CA ILE A 25 8.95 3.58 25.78
C ILE A 25 7.88 2.49 25.94
N ILE A 26 7.67 2.05 27.18
CA ILE A 26 6.52 1.21 27.53
C ILE A 26 5.32 2.15 27.35
N THR A 27 4.60 1.98 26.26
CA THR A 27 3.34 2.70 26.02
C THR A 27 2.33 2.09 26.99
N GLU A 28 1.89 2.87 27.97
CA GLU A 28 0.87 2.42 28.93
C GLU A 28 -0.42 2.06 28.19
N GLU A 29 -1.00 0.92 28.53
CA GLU A 29 -2.31 0.51 28.04
C GLU A 29 -3.37 1.51 28.49
N LYS A 30 -4.16 2.00 27.56
CA LYS A 30 -5.29 2.88 27.83
C LYS A 30 -6.48 2.51 26.97
N THR A 31 -7.66 2.67 27.52
CA THR A 31 -8.89 2.60 26.72
C THR A 31 -9.07 3.91 25.97
N ASP A 32 -9.27 3.82 24.67
CA ASP A 32 -9.48 4.97 23.75
C ASP A 32 -10.69 4.71 22.87
N VAL A 33 -11.26 5.73 22.29
CA VAL A 33 -12.32 5.63 21.28
C VAL A 33 -11.71 5.99 19.94
N ILE A 34 -11.68 5.02 19.03
CA ILE A 34 -11.21 5.22 17.65
C ILE A 34 -12.41 5.30 16.71
N THR A 35 -12.25 6.04 15.60
CA THR A 35 -13.19 5.98 14.47
C THR A 35 -12.59 5.14 13.37
N ASP A 36 -13.28 4.08 12.97
CA ASP A 36 -12.80 3.17 11.91
C ASP A 36 -13.08 3.68 10.49
N GLY A 37 -12.65 2.93 9.48
CA GLY A 37 -12.72 3.31 8.06
C GLY A 37 -14.13 3.52 7.49
N ILE A 38 -15.18 3.11 8.21
CA ILE A 38 -16.60 3.33 7.85
C ILE A 38 -17.34 4.26 8.82
N GLY A 39 -16.57 4.96 9.68
CA GLY A 39 -17.11 5.98 10.58
C GLY A 39 -17.71 5.48 11.89
N ARG A 40 -17.50 4.21 12.27
CA ARG A 40 -17.96 3.69 13.57
C ARG A 40 -16.99 4.08 14.68
N ASN A 41 -17.55 4.46 15.83
CA ASN A 41 -16.77 4.68 17.04
C ASN A 41 -16.63 3.36 17.80
N ILE A 42 -15.40 2.95 18.06
CA ILE A 42 -15.05 1.70 18.73
C ILE A 42 -14.22 2.01 19.96
N GLU A 43 -14.72 1.60 21.12
CA GLU A 43 -13.94 1.64 22.37
C GLU A 43 -13.00 0.44 22.41
N ILE A 44 -11.69 0.70 22.54
CA ILE A 44 -10.65 -0.33 22.48
C ILE A 44 -9.45 0.04 23.35
N THR A 45 -8.84 -0.96 23.98
CA THR A 45 -7.59 -0.78 24.71
C THR A 45 -6.41 -0.79 23.73
N VAL A 46 -5.58 0.25 23.77
CA VAL A 46 -4.40 0.44 22.93
C VAL A 46 -3.14 0.58 23.81
N PRO A 47 -1.95 0.21 23.32
CA PRO A 47 -1.68 -0.33 22.00
C PRO A 47 -2.15 -1.77 21.83
N LEU A 48 -2.58 -2.11 20.60
CA LEU A 48 -2.88 -3.49 20.23
C LEU A 48 -1.59 -4.30 20.15
N THR A 49 -1.57 -5.42 20.83
CA THR A 49 -0.42 -6.34 20.88
C THR A 49 -0.72 -7.69 20.26
N ARG A 50 -2.01 -7.96 19.99
CA ARG A 50 -2.46 -9.23 19.43
C ARG A 50 -3.69 -9.02 18.55
N VAL A 51 -3.51 -9.15 17.23
CA VAL A 51 -4.59 -8.94 16.26
C VAL A 51 -4.65 -10.06 15.22
N VAL A 52 -5.80 -10.23 14.58
CA VAL A 52 -5.94 -11.01 13.35
C VAL A 52 -6.33 -10.07 12.20
N VAL A 53 -5.81 -10.34 11.00
CA VAL A 53 -5.99 -9.47 9.84
C VAL A 53 -6.43 -10.29 8.64
N ALA A 54 -7.53 -9.90 8.02
CA ALA A 54 -8.08 -10.57 6.85
C ALA A 54 -8.13 -9.61 5.65
N ASN A 55 -6.99 -9.23 5.16
CA ASN A 55 -6.76 -8.51 3.89
C ASN A 55 -5.28 -8.16 3.73
N THR A 56 -4.70 -8.49 2.57
CA THR A 56 -3.28 -8.24 2.26
C THR A 56 -2.89 -6.77 2.42
N TYR A 57 -3.70 -5.82 1.94
CA TYR A 57 -3.33 -4.40 1.96
C TYR A 57 -3.34 -3.79 3.36
N ASN A 58 -4.23 -4.25 4.23
CA ASN A 58 -4.21 -3.88 5.64
C ASN A 58 -2.95 -4.44 6.33
N THR A 59 -2.58 -5.69 6.00
CA THR A 59 -1.38 -6.34 6.54
C THR A 59 -0.10 -5.63 6.08
N GLU A 60 -0.03 -5.19 4.81
CA GLU A 60 1.08 -4.39 4.29
C GLU A 60 1.27 -3.07 5.04
N LEU A 61 0.18 -2.35 5.36
CA LEU A 61 0.28 -1.11 6.14
C LEU A 61 0.70 -1.37 7.59
N ILE A 62 0.20 -2.43 8.21
CA ILE A 62 0.61 -2.84 9.55
C ILE A 62 2.10 -3.21 9.57
N ASN A 63 2.58 -3.90 8.51
CA ASN A 63 4.00 -4.20 8.34
C ASN A 63 4.82 -2.93 8.17
N ALA A 64 4.36 -1.99 7.33
CA ALA A 64 5.07 -0.76 7.02
C ALA A 64 5.31 0.15 8.24
N ILE A 65 4.44 0.12 9.23
CA ILE A 65 4.63 0.85 10.49
C ILE A 65 5.36 0.03 11.58
N GLY A 66 5.86 -1.17 11.23
CA GLY A 66 6.60 -2.04 12.15
C GLY A 66 5.74 -2.70 13.23
N ALA A 67 4.47 -2.99 12.94
CA ALA A 67 3.56 -3.65 13.87
C ALA A 67 3.21 -5.10 13.49
N ILE A 68 3.88 -5.68 12.47
CA ILE A 68 3.56 -7.03 11.96
C ILE A 68 3.70 -8.14 13.01
N ASP A 69 4.56 -7.95 14.02
CA ASP A 69 4.76 -8.94 15.10
C ASP A 69 3.54 -9.10 16.01
N THR A 70 2.60 -8.16 15.97
CA THR A 70 1.32 -8.24 16.70
C THR A 70 0.28 -9.10 15.98
N VAL A 71 0.50 -9.43 14.69
CA VAL A 71 -0.43 -10.20 13.87
C VAL A 71 -0.25 -11.69 14.14
N VAL A 72 -1.27 -12.29 14.75
CA VAL A 72 -1.27 -13.71 15.14
C VAL A 72 -2.13 -14.59 14.23
N GLY A 73 -2.91 -14.00 13.33
CA GLY A 73 -3.74 -14.74 12.37
C GLY A 73 -4.01 -13.91 11.12
N VAL A 74 -4.08 -14.60 9.97
CA VAL A 74 -4.24 -14.00 8.65
C VAL A 74 -5.16 -14.84 7.77
N ASP A 75 -5.71 -14.26 6.69
CA ASP A 75 -6.43 -15.05 5.70
C ASP A 75 -5.49 -15.91 4.84
N TYR A 76 -6.09 -16.84 4.09
CA TYR A 76 -5.33 -17.81 3.30
C TYR A 76 -4.46 -17.15 2.20
N ALA A 77 -4.89 -16.01 1.64
CA ALA A 77 -4.12 -15.31 0.61
C ALA A 77 -2.80 -14.75 1.16
N ILE A 78 -2.82 -14.23 2.39
CA ILE A 78 -1.60 -13.73 3.06
C ILE A 78 -0.68 -14.91 3.43
N TYR A 79 -1.25 -16.01 3.92
CA TYR A 79 -0.48 -17.23 4.22
C TYR A 79 0.24 -17.78 2.98
N GLN A 80 -0.40 -17.76 1.79
CA GLN A 80 0.20 -18.23 0.55
C GLN A 80 1.28 -17.31 -0.02
N ASP A 81 1.32 -16.04 0.38
CA ASP A 81 2.36 -15.09 -0.04
C ASP A 81 3.62 -15.23 0.83
N GLU A 82 4.29 -16.37 0.69
CA GLU A 82 5.52 -16.68 1.43
C GLU A 82 6.64 -15.69 1.15
N GLU A 83 6.67 -15.10 -0.05
CA GLU A 83 7.69 -14.14 -0.46
C GLU A 83 7.57 -12.81 0.30
N SER A 84 6.36 -12.26 0.37
CA SER A 84 6.11 -11.01 1.07
C SER A 84 6.27 -11.15 2.59
N TYR A 85 5.89 -12.29 3.14
CA TYR A 85 5.90 -12.51 4.60
C TYR A 85 6.97 -13.49 5.08
N LYS A 86 7.87 -13.97 4.21
CA LYS A 86 9.04 -14.81 4.52
C LYS A 86 8.70 -16.03 5.39
N GLY A 87 7.57 -16.68 5.11
CA GLY A 87 7.10 -17.83 5.87
C GLY A 87 6.76 -17.53 7.34
N ARG A 88 6.47 -16.28 7.68
CA ARG A 88 6.07 -15.84 9.03
C ARG A 88 4.82 -16.54 9.52
N PHE A 89 3.83 -16.71 8.63
CA PHE A 89 2.55 -17.34 8.96
C PHE A 89 2.54 -18.80 8.56
N LYS A 90 2.00 -19.65 9.45
CA LYS A 90 1.81 -21.07 9.21
C LYS A 90 0.33 -21.36 9.03
N MET A 91 -0.03 -22.58 8.60
CA MET A 91 -1.42 -22.99 8.46
C MET A 91 -2.23 -22.81 9.74
N GLU A 92 -1.63 -22.96 10.89
CA GLU A 92 -2.25 -22.72 12.21
C GLU A 92 -2.59 -21.24 12.47
N ASN A 93 -2.05 -20.29 11.68
CA ASN A 93 -2.41 -18.88 11.77
C ASN A 93 -3.53 -18.49 10.78
N VAL A 94 -4.00 -19.45 9.95
CA VAL A 94 -5.05 -19.15 8.96
C VAL A 94 -6.40 -19.06 9.62
N ILE A 95 -7.05 -17.89 9.51
CA ILE A 95 -8.35 -17.57 10.11
C ILE A 95 -9.51 -17.64 9.11
N GLY A 96 -9.31 -18.18 7.94
CA GLY A 96 -10.32 -18.34 6.90
C GLY A 96 -9.74 -18.25 5.51
N LYS A 97 -10.59 -18.54 4.52
CA LYS A 97 -10.17 -18.52 3.12
C LYS A 97 -9.98 -17.08 2.60
N SER A 98 -10.79 -16.17 3.11
CA SER A 98 -10.77 -14.74 2.77
C SER A 98 -11.51 -13.94 3.84
N GLN A 99 -11.47 -12.61 3.76
CA GLN A 99 -12.25 -11.72 4.62
C GLN A 99 -13.79 -11.90 4.51
N ARG A 100 -14.28 -12.71 3.55
CA ARG A 100 -15.70 -13.06 3.38
C ARG A 100 -16.02 -14.47 3.83
N GLU A 101 -15.00 -15.31 4.04
CA GLU A 101 -15.11 -16.69 4.49
C GLU A 101 -14.19 -16.88 5.70
N LEU A 102 -14.62 -16.36 6.87
CA LEU A 102 -13.86 -16.39 8.12
C LEU A 102 -14.16 -17.65 8.92
N ASN A 103 -13.17 -18.20 9.60
CA ASN A 103 -13.31 -19.24 10.60
C ASN A 103 -13.35 -18.59 12.00
N TYR A 104 -14.54 -18.32 12.50
CA TYR A 104 -14.74 -17.65 13.78
C TYR A 104 -14.22 -18.45 14.97
N GLU A 105 -14.33 -19.78 14.95
CA GLU A 105 -13.78 -20.65 16.01
C GLU A 105 -12.26 -20.46 16.08
N ARG A 106 -11.60 -20.46 14.93
CA ARG A 106 -10.15 -20.24 14.86
C ARG A 106 -9.75 -18.85 15.33
N ILE A 107 -10.52 -17.82 15.00
CA ILE A 107 -10.28 -16.46 15.49
C ILE A 107 -10.37 -16.42 17.02
N ILE A 108 -11.41 -17.03 17.59
CA ILE A 108 -11.63 -17.09 19.05
C ILE A 108 -10.49 -17.84 19.75
N GLU A 109 -10.04 -18.98 19.20
CA GLU A 109 -8.88 -19.75 19.73
C GLU A 109 -7.60 -18.93 19.77
N LEU A 110 -7.36 -18.08 18.77
CA LEU A 110 -6.20 -17.20 18.73
C LEU A 110 -6.29 -16.05 19.74
N ALA A 111 -7.45 -15.83 20.36
CA ALA A 111 -7.71 -14.83 21.39
C ALA A 111 -7.13 -13.42 21.05
N PRO A 112 -7.45 -12.82 19.89
CA PRO A 112 -6.98 -11.50 19.55
C PRO A 112 -7.79 -10.42 20.26
N GLN A 113 -7.21 -9.22 20.40
CA GLN A 113 -7.94 -8.02 20.85
C GLN A 113 -8.88 -7.51 19.75
N ALA A 114 -8.48 -7.69 18.48
CA ALA A 114 -9.27 -7.23 17.34
C ALA A 114 -9.07 -8.10 16.08
N LEU A 115 -10.11 -8.12 15.25
CA LEU A 115 -10.07 -8.51 13.85
C LEU A 115 -10.06 -7.22 12.99
N ILE A 116 -9.11 -7.10 12.07
CA ILE A 116 -9.02 -6.01 11.10
C ILE A 116 -9.33 -6.57 9.71
N LEU A 117 -10.32 -5.99 9.03
CA LEU A 117 -10.73 -6.36 7.67
C LEU A 117 -11.24 -5.12 6.91
N THR A 118 -11.65 -5.29 5.65
CA THR A 118 -12.14 -4.17 4.84
C THR A 118 -13.67 -4.06 4.85
N GLY A 119 -14.21 -2.91 4.44
CA GLY A 119 -15.65 -2.64 4.40
C GLY A 119 -16.44 -3.55 3.45
N ASN A 120 -15.78 -4.20 2.47
CA ASN A 120 -16.40 -5.18 1.59
C ASN A 120 -16.24 -6.64 2.07
N GLY A 121 -15.67 -6.85 3.26
CA GLY A 121 -15.64 -8.13 3.96
C GLY A 121 -16.92 -8.40 4.76
N SER A 122 -16.96 -9.53 5.47
CA SER A 122 -18.11 -9.94 6.31
C SER A 122 -18.04 -9.31 7.71
N TRP A 123 -17.82 -7.98 7.81
CA TRP A 123 -17.59 -7.33 9.09
C TRP A 123 -18.80 -7.33 10.03
N GLN A 124 -20.05 -7.22 9.50
CA GLN A 124 -21.26 -7.25 10.33
C GLN A 124 -21.41 -8.62 11.01
N GLU A 125 -21.26 -9.69 10.24
CA GLU A 125 -21.32 -11.05 10.79
C GLU A 125 -20.17 -11.29 11.77
N ALA A 126 -18.97 -10.81 11.45
CA ALA A 126 -17.82 -10.91 12.35
C ALA A 126 -18.08 -10.20 13.68
N GLU A 127 -18.67 -9.02 13.67
CA GLU A 127 -19.02 -8.27 14.89
C GLU A 127 -20.03 -9.02 15.73
N GLU A 128 -21.09 -9.61 15.12
CA GLU A 128 -22.08 -10.44 15.82
C GLU A 128 -21.43 -11.66 16.47
N LYS A 129 -20.54 -12.36 15.76
CA LYS A 129 -19.92 -13.60 16.21
C LYS A 129 -18.82 -13.40 17.24
N LEU A 130 -18.07 -12.28 17.16
CA LEU A 130 -16.85 -12.07 17.95
C LEU A 130 -17.06 -11.17 19.17
N SER A 131 -18.06 -10.27 19.15
CA SER A 131 -18.32 -9.36 20.29
C SER A 131 -18.62 -10.07 21.61
N PRO A 132 -19.30 -11.25 21.67
CA PRO A 132 -19.49 -11.97 22.93
C PRO A 132 -18.18 -12.44 23.59
N PHE A 133 -17.10 -12.53 22.81
CA PHE A 133 -15.75 -12.90 23.27
C PHE A 133 -14.85 -11.70 23.54
N GLY A 134 -15.40 -10.47 23.46
CA GLY A 134 -14.64 -9.23 23.67
C GLY A 134 -13.73 -8.84 22.52
N ILE A 135 -13.77 -9.57 21.40
CA ILE A 135 -12.94 -9.29 20.22
C ILE A 135 -13.58 -8.16 19.40
N LYS A 136 -12.85 -7.07 19.20
CA LYS A 136 -13.34 -5.91 18.43
C LYS A 136 -13.19 -6.16 16.92
N VAL A 137 -14.12 -5.63 16.13
CA VAL A 137 -14.03 -5.69 14.66
C VAL A 137 -13.78 -4.28 14.14
N ILE A 138 -12.65 -4.09 13.47
CA ILE A 138 -12.20 -2.81 12.94
C ILE A 138 -12.19 -2.87 11.43
N VAL A 139 -12.91 -1.96 10.78
CA VAL A 139 -12.89 -1.81 9.33
C VAL A 139 -11.79 -0.82 8.95
N LEU A 140 -10.88 -1.28 8.08
CA LEU A 140 -9.79 -0.47 7.55
C LEU A 140 -9.64 -0.76 6.05
N ASP A 141 -9.89 0.27 5.23
CA ASP A 141 -9.92 0.13 3.77
C ASP A 141 -8.60 0.60 3.14
N ALA A 142 -7.51 -0.14 3.35
CA ALA A 142 -6.18 0.21 2.85
C ALA A 142 -6.06 0.21 1.32
N TYR A 143 -7.02 -0.32 0.59
CA TYR A 143 -7.00 -0.31 -0.87
C TYR A 143 -7.52 1.00 -1.51
N TYR A 144 -8.04 1.96 -0.74
CA TYR A 144 -8.37 3.29 -1.23
C TYR A 144 -7.21 4.27 -1.04
N THR A 145 -6.74 4.87 -2.12
CA THR A 145 -5.60 5.82 -2.10
C THR A 145 -5.90 7.10 -1.32
N ASP A 146 -7.12 7.59 -1.37
CA ASP A 146 -7.57 8.79 -0.63
C ASP A 146 -7.69 8.58 0.88
N ARG A 147 -7.78 7.33 1.33
CA ARG A 147 -7.82 6.98 2.76
C ARG A 147 -6.45 6.64 3.34
N PHE A 148 -5.39 6.65 2.53
CA PHE A 148 -4.06 6.22 2.96
C PHE A 148 -3.57 6.95 4.22
N PHE A 149 -3.68 8.28 4.25
CA PHE A 149 -3.18 9.10 5.36
C PHE A 149 -3.99 8.88 6.64
N ASP A 150 -5.32 8.78 6.53
CA ASP A 150 -6.19 8.48 7.65
C ASP A 150 -5.96 7.06 8.19
N ASN A 151 -5.74 6.09 7.31
CA ASN A 151 -5.39 4.72 7.68
C ASN A 151 -4.04 4.66 8.43
N CYS A 152 -3.02 5.38 7.96
CA CYS A 152 -1.74 5.46 8.68
C CYS A 152 -1.93 6.06 10.07
N LYS A 153 -2.68 7.15 10.20
CA LYS A 153 -2.98 7.79 11.48
C LYS A 153 -3.72 6.83 12.43
N LEU A 154 -4.74 6.13 11.93
CA LEU A 154 -5.50 5.16 12.71
C LEU A 154 -4.61 4.00 13.18
N LEU A 155 -3.82 3.40 12.28
CA LEU A 155 -2.91 2.33 12.63
C LEU A 155 -1.83 2.78 13.61
N GLY A 156 -1.29 3.99 13.44
CA GLY A 156 -0.34 4.57 14.39
C GLY A 156 -0.91 4.71 15.81
N ALA A 157 -2.21 5.05 15.93
CA ALA A 157 -2.92 5.11 17.21
C ALA A 157 -3.18 3.72 17.78
N LEU A 158 -3.68 2.79 16.95
CA LEU A 158 -4.01 1.42 17.35
C LEU A 158 -2.80 0.64 17.88
N PHE A 159 -1.65 0.77 17.23
CA PHE A 159 -0.45 0.00 17.56
C PHE A 159 0.62 0.77 18.36
N GLY A 160 0.34 2.01 18.78
CA GLY A 160 1.33 2.84 19.47
C GLY A 160 2.51 3.24 18.59
N LYS A 161 2.34 3.21 17.26
CA LYS A 161 3.36 3.46 16.23
C LYS A 161 3.16 4.80 15.52
N LYS A 162 2.87 5.86 16.29
CA LYS A 162 2.54 7.18 15.72
C LYS A 162 3.67 7.76 14.90
N ARG A 163 4.91 7.67 15.39
CA ARG A 163 6.09 8.20 14.70
C ARG A 163 6.31 7.49 13.37
N GLU A 164 6.25 6.16 13.36
CA GLU A 164 6.45 5.33 12.17
C GLU A 164 5.35 5.59 11.12
N ALA A 165 4.10 5.76 11.58
CA ALA A 165 2.97 6.10 10.73
C ALA A 165 3.08 7.51 10.13
N GLU A 166 3.55 8.50 10.92
CA GLU A 166 3.81 9.87 10.46
C GLU A 166 4.97 9.90 9.46
N GLU A 167 6.03 9.12 9.67
CA GLU A 167 7.15 9.01 8.74
C GLU A 167 6.71 8.44 7.39
N LEU A 168 5.94 7.34 7.40
CA LEU A 168 5.36 6.75 6.19
C LEU A 168 4.43 7.73 5.46
N SER A 169 3.54 8.38 6.19
CA SER A 169 2.61 9.39 5.64
C SER A 169 3.36 10.55 5.01
N SER A 170 4.35 11.10 5.71
CA SER A 170 5.13 12.25 5.23
C SER A 170 5.91 11.91 3.96
N TYR A 171 6.48 10.72 3.88
CA TYR A 171 7.20 10.26 2.70
C TYR A 171 6.33 10.28 1.43
N PHE A 172 5.14 9.68 1.48
CA PHE A 172 4.23 9.68 0.34
C PHE A 172 3.60 11.05 0.08
N LYS A 173 3.29 11.81 1.14
CA LYS A 173 2.75 13.16 1.00
C LYS A 173 3.70 14.08 0.25
N GLU A 174 4.99 14.07 0.56
CA GLU A 174 6.01 14.86 -0.14
C GLU A 174 5.99 14.60 -1.65
N LYS A 175 5.90 13.32 -2.07
CA LYS A 175 5.88 12.95 -3.50
C LYS A 175 4.60 13.40 -4.20
N LEU A 176 3.44 13.24 -3.54
CA LEU A 176 2.16 13.71 -4.10
C LEU A 176 2.09 15.23 -4.16
N ASP A 177 2.59 15.94 -3.15
CA ASP A 177 2.65 17.39 -3.15
C ASP A 177 3.59 17.92 -4.24
N TYR A 178 4.72 17.24 -4.50
CA TYR A 178 5.61 17.55 -5.61
C TYR A 178 4.88 17.46 -6.95
N ILE A 179 4.16 16.36 -7.21
CA ILE A 179 3.36 16.20 -8.43
C ILE A 179 2.32 17.31 -8.53
N LYS A 180 1.53 17.52 -7.49
CA LYS A 180 0.46 18.53 -7.44
C LYS A 180 0.98 19.94 -7.72
N THR A 181 2.11 20.31 -7.12
CA THR A 181 2.71 21.64 -7.25
C THR A 181 3.19 21.87 -8.66
N ASN A 182 3.96 20.93 -9.24
CA ASN A 182 4.53 21.08 -10.57
C ASN A 182 3.48 21.01 -11.69
N LEU A 183 2.33 20.38 -11.44
CA LEU A 183 1.24 20.28 -12.43
C LEU A 183 0.11 21.29 -12.20
N SER A 184 0.22 22.20 -11.23
CA SER A 184 -0.86 23.11 -10.81
C SER A 184 -1.44 24.00 -11.93
N ASN A 185 -0.60 24.37 -12.92
CA ASN A 185 -0.98 25.22 -14.07
C ASN A 185 -0.92 24.45 -15.40
N THR A 186 -0.96 23.11 -15.36
CA THR A 186 -0.82 22.27 -16.55
C THR A 186 -2.18 21.75 -16.98
N GLU A 187 -2.44 21.74 -18.30
CA GLU A 187 -3.62 21.05 -18.84
C GLU A 187 -3.53 19.55 -18.56
N LEU A 188 -4.61 19.01 -17.97
CA LEU A 188 -4.66 17.60 -17.63
C LEU A 188 -4.73 16.73 -18.89
N LYS A 189 -3.94 15.67 -18.92
CA LYS A 189 -3.95 14.70 -20.02
C LYS A 189 -5.14 13.75 -19.90
N SER A 190 -5.83 13.47 -21.01
CA SER A 190 -6.91 12.49 -21.06
C SER A 190 -6.36 11.07 -20.99
N VAL A 191 -6.90 10.25 -20.08
CA VAL A 191 -6.40 8.92 -19.76
C VAL A 191 -7.53 7.90 -19.80
N TYR A 192 -7.32 6.84 -20.55
CA TYR A 192 -8.06 5.58 -20.38
C TYR A 192 -7.29 4.68 -19.42
N PHE A 193 -7.91 4.36 -18.31
CA PHE A 193 -7.37 3.42 -17.32
C PHE A 193 -8.08 2.08 -17.46
N GLU A 194 -7.32 1.00 -17.58
CA GLU A 194 -7.85 -0.35 -17.67
C GLU A 194 -7.18 -1.29 -16.66
N TYR A 195 -7.97 -2.11 -15.96
CA TYR A 195 -7.44 -3.12 -15.05
C TYR A 195 -8.03 -4.50 -15.31
N ARG A 196 -7.22 -5.55 -15.12
CA ARG A 196 -7.55 -6.96 -15.34
C ARG A 196 -7.96 -7.26 -16.80
N ARG A 197 -9.27 -7.17 -17.14
CA ARG A 197 -9.80 -7.50 -18.46
C ARG A 197 -10.05 -6.26 -19.31
N GLU A 198 -10.18 -6.48 -20.61
CA GLU A 198 -10.57 -5.44 -21.56
C GLU A 198 -11.91 -4.79 -21.17
N GLY A 199 -12.01 -3.47 -21.38
CA GLY A 199 -13.20 -2.70 -21.06
C GLY A 199 -13.47 -2.49 -19.57
N ASN A 200 -12.59 -2.97 -18.69
CA ASN A 200 -12.75 -2.78 -17.25
C ASN A 200 -11.98 -1.51 -16.83
N THR A 201 -12.68 -0.41 -16.69
CA THR A 201 -12.11 0.91 -16.39
C THR A 201 -12.32 1.30 -14.93
N THR A 202 -11.90 2.50 -14.56
CA THR A 202 -12.19 3.12 -13.27
C THR A 202 -13.12 4.32 -13.45
N VAL A 203 -13.97 4.58 -12.46
CA VAL A 203 -14.95 5.66 -12.45
C VAL A 203 -14.91 6.38 -11.09
N PRO A 204 -15.52 7.58 -10.94
CA PRO A 204 -15.57 8.26 -9.65
C PRO A 204 -16.11 7.38 -8.52
N GLY A 205 -15.36 7.31 -7.41
CA GLY A 205 -15.67 6.46 -6.26
C GLY A 205 -15.09 5.04 -6.32
N ASP A 206 -14.59 4.60 -7.49
CA ASP A 206 -13.85 3.35 -7.59
C ASP A 206 -12.44 3.49 -6.98
N TYR A 207 -11.91 2.38 -6.49
CA TYR A 207 -10.63 2.35 -5.75
C TYR A 207 -9.37 2.60 -6.60
N PHE A 208 -9.47 2.68 -7.94
CA PHE A 208 -8.38 3.10 -8.83
C PHE A 208 -8.50 4.55 -9.30
N TYR A 209 -9.67 5.17 -9.17
CA TYR A 209 -9.94 6.48 -9.75
C TYR A 209 -8.93 7.56 -9.34
N ASN A 210 -8.59 7.58 -8.06
CA ASN A 210 -7.67 8.58 -7.52
C ASN A 210 -6.22 8.40 -7.99
N MET A 211 -5.82 7.22 -8.49
CA MET A 211 -4.49 7.05 -9.09
C MET A 211 -4.30 7.95 -10.31
N VAL A 212 -5.29 7.98 -11.20
CA VAL A 212 -5.28 8.83 -12.40
C VAL A 212 -5.33 10.31 -12.00
N LYS A 213 -6.23 10.66 -11.09
CA LYS A 213 -6.43 12.05 -10.61
C LYS A 213 -5.17 12.61 -9.93
N TYR A 214 -4.55 11.88 -9.03
CA TYR A 214 -3.35 12.32 -8.32
C TYR A 214 -2.11 12.38 -9.23
N ALA A 215 -2.10 11.60 -10.31
CA ALA A 215 -1.08 11.65 -11.34
C ALA A 215 -1.23 12.85 -12.30
N GLY A 216 -2.26 13.70 -12.15
CA GLY A 216 -2.54 14.82 -13.05
C GLY A 216 -3.26 14.38 -14.33
N GLY A 217 -3.90 13.21 -14.33
CA GLY A 217 -4.71 12.72 -15.45
C GLY A 217 -6.19 13.08 -15.31
N LYS A 218 -6.86 13.27 -16.45
CA LYS A 218 -8.30 13.34 -16.58
C LYS A 218 -8.82 12.01 -17.11
N ASN A 219 -9.55 11.28 -16.28
CA ASN A 219 -10.15 10.02 -16.70
C ASN A 219 -11.22 10.29 -17.78
N ILE A 220 -11.14 9.61 -18.92
CA ILE A 220 -12.12 9.77 -20.01
C ILE A 220 -13.53 9.27 -19.64
N PHE A 221 -13.68 8.52 -18.53
CA PHE A 221 -14.95 8.01 -18.00
C PHE A 221 -15.31 8.64 -16.64
N GLU A 222 -14.94 9.89 -16.40
CA GLU A 222 -15.31 10.60 -15.16
C GLU A 222 -16.81 10.87 -15.01
N ASP A 223 -17.57 10.77 -16.08
CA ASP A 223 -19.04 10.90 -16.18
C ASP A 223 -19.79 9.56 -16.09
N ALA A 224 -19.06 8.43 -16.07
CA ALA A 224 -19.64 7.11 -16.00
C ALA A 224 -19.83 6.63 -14.55
N VAL A 225 -20.77 5.70 -14.37
CA VAL A 225 -21.05 5.03 -13.08
C VAL A 225 -20.65 3.56 -13.08
N ASN A 226 -20.52 2.96 -14.28
CA ASN A 226 -20.14 1.56 -14.45
C ASN A 226 -18.68 1.44 -14.85
N VAL A 227 -17.98 0.51 -14.23
CA VAL A 227 -16.58 0.20 -14.55
C VAL A 227 -16.42 -0.63 -15.84
N SER A 228 -17.49 -1.21 -16.37
CA SER A 228 -17.46 -1.96 -17.62
C SER A 228 -17.93 -1.06 -18.76
N VAL A 229 -17.05 -0.84 -19.73
CA VAL A 229 -17.28 0.02 -20.90
C VAL A 229 -16.98 -0.76 -22.18
N ASP A 230 -17.60 -0.36 -23.29
CA ASP A 230 -17.36 -0.94 -24.60
C ASP A 230 -16.20 -0.26 -25.33
N SER A 231 -15.67 -0.96 -26.33
CA SER A 231 -14.52 -0.49 -27.11
C SER A 231 -14.85 0.74 -27.97
N GLU A 232 -16.08 0.86 -28.44
CA GLU A 232 -16.53 1.98 -29.28
C GLU A 232 -16.52 3.30 -28.47
N SER A 233 -17.02 3.26 -27.24
CA SER A 233 -16.96 4.41 -26.32
C SER A 233 -15.52 4.85 -26.02
N ILE A 234 -14.56 3.91 -25.93
CA ILE A 234 -13.15 4.22 -25.74
C ILE A 234 -12.57 4.93 -26.96
N ILE A 235 -12.88 4.42 -28.16
CA ILE A 235 -12.44 4.99 -29.44
C ILE A 235 -13.01 6.40 -29.62
N GLU A 236 -14.31 6.60 -29.36
CA GLU A 236 -14.97 7.90 -29.47
C GLU A 236 -14.35 8.94 -28.55
N ARG A 237 -14.03 8.58 -27.31
CA ARG A 237 -13.42 9.48 -26.30
C ARG A 237 -11.93 9.76 -26.56
N ASN A 238 -11.30 9.00 -27.45
CA ASN A 238 -9.95 9.19 -27.98
C ASN A 238 -8.90 9.63 -26.94
N PRO A 239 -8.52 8.77 -25.97
CA PRO A 239 -7.57 9.14 -24.92
C PRO A 239 -6.18 9.44 -25.47
N GLN A 240 -5.50 10.42 -24.85
CA GLN A 240 -4.10 10.75 -25.13
C GLN A 240 -3.14 9.71 -24.53
N TYR A 241 -3.55 9.06 -23.43
CA TYR A 241 -2.78 8.03 -22.72
C TYR A 241 -3.64 6.83 -22.38
N ILE A 242 -3.04 5.65 -22.42
CA ILE A 242 -3.63 4.41 -21.91
C ILE A 242 -2.77 3.90 -20.78
N VAL A 243 -3.38 3.57 -19.64
CA VAL A 243 -2.74 2.90 -18.50
C VAL A 243 -3.42 1.56 -18.28
N LYS A 244 -2.65 0.48 -18.37
CA LYS A 244 -3.12 -0.87 -18.10
C LYS A 244 -2.45 -1.43 -16.86
N VAL A 245 -3.24 -1.94 -15.91
CA VAL A 245 -2.79 -2.46 -14.61
C VAL A 245 -3.19 -3.91 -14.43
N GLY A 246 -2.34 -4.65 -13.72
CA GLY A 246 -2.67 -6.00 -13.28
C GLY A 246 -2.16 -7.12 -14.19
N GLU A 247 -1.01 -6.91 -14.78
CA GLU A 247 -0.38 -7.83 -15.73
C GLU A 247 0.50 -8.85 -15.02
N ASN A 248 -0.06 -9.79 -14.28
CA ASN A 248 0.57 -11.07 -13.93
C ASN A 248 -0.39 -12.00 -13.20
N ASN A 249 -0.06 -13.29 -13.21
CA ASN A 249 -0.77 -14.36 -12.50
C ASN A 249 0.12 -15.02 -11.42
N VAL A 250 1.11 -14.30 -10.89
CA VAL A 250 2.02 -14.83 -9.87
C VAL A 250 1.42 -14.74 -8.47
N SER A 251 1.91 -15.55 -7.58
CA SER A 251 1.48 -15.64 -6.18
C SER A 251 1.82 -14.39 -5.36
N SER A 252 2.86 -13.65 -5.75
CA SER A 252 3.25 -12.39 -5.12
C SER A 252 3.08 -11.20 -6.06
N SER A 253 2.51 -10.11 -5.54
CA SER A 253 2.37 -8.85 -6.27
C SER A 253 3.70 -8.18 -6.62
N TYR A 254 4.78 -8.57 -5.96
CA TYR A 254 6.11 -7.95 -6.08
C TYR A 254 7.08 -8.72 -6.98
N ILE A 255 6.61 -9.77 -7.66
CA ILE A 255 7.34 -10.42 -8.75
C ILE A 255 6.85 -9.83 -10.07
N PRO A 256 7.74 -9.17 -10.86
CA PRO A 256 7.34 -8.57 -12.12
C PRO A 256 7.06 -9.62 -13.20
N PRO A 257 6.19 -9.32 -14.18
CA PRO A 257 6.11 -10.08 -15.43
C PRO A 257 7.43 -10.03 -16.18
N THR A 258 7.66 -10.99 -17.05
CA THR A 258 8.77 -10.94 -18.00
C THR A 258 8.53 -9.85 -19.05
N GLU A 259 9.61 -9.33 -19.64
CA GLU A 259 9.50 -8.36 -20.73
C GLU A 259 8.70 -8.94 -21.92
N THR A 260 8.84 -10.24 -22.18
CA THR A 260 8.09 -10.93 -23.25
C THR A 260 6.58 -10.89 -22.98
N GLU A 261 6.15 -11.06 -21.74
CA GLU A 261 4.73 -10.97 -21.38
C GLU A 261 4.20 -9.54 -21.55
N PHE A 262 4.95 -8.53 -21.15
CA PHE A 262 4.61 -7.14 -21.42
C PHE A 262 4.53 -6.82 -22.92
N ILE A 263 5.51 -7.24 -23.70
CA ILE A 263 5.49 -7.06 -25.18
C ILE A 263 4.27 -7.72 -25.81
N LYS A 264 3.93 -8.93 -25.38
CA LYS A 264 2.74 -9.63 -25.83
C LYS A 264 1.48 -8.82 -25.52
N ARG A 265 1.34 -8.35 -24.28
CA ARG A 265 0.19 -7.56 -23.87
C ARG A 265 0.10 -6.22 -24.61
N MET A 266 1.21 -5.54 -24.82
CA MET A 266 1.26 -4.32 -25.61
C MET A 266 0.77 -4.53 -27.04
N LYS A 267 1.17 -5.64 -27.69
CA LYS A 267 0.70 -6.01 -29.04
C LYS A 267 -0.80 -6.31 -29.05
N GLU A 268 -1.31 -7.03 -28.04
CA GLU A 268 -2.74 -7.32 -27.92
C GLU A 268 -3.57 -6.03 -27.83
N ILE A 269 -3.15 -5.06 -27.02
CA ILE A 269 -3.83 -3.77 -26.87
C ILE A 269 -3.82 -3.01 -28.21
N LYS A 270 -2.66 -2.90 -28.85
CA LYS A 270 -2.52 -2.14 -30.11
C LYS A 270 -3.31 -2.78 -31.28
N ASN A 271 -3.52 -4.09 -31.25
CA ASN A 271 -4.22 -4.83 -32.30
C ASN A 271 -5.72 -4.99 -32.06
N ARG A 272 -6.27 -4.36 -31.02
CA ARG A 272 -7.73 -4.35 -30.82
C ARG A 272 -8.44 -3.67 -31.98
N PRO A 273 -9.58 -4.16 -32.44
CA PRO A 273 -10.30 -3.59 -33.59
C PRO A 273 -10.59 -2.09 -33.39
N GLY A 274 -10.16 -1.25 -34.35
CA GLY A 274 -10.36 0.20 -34.35
C GLY A 274 -9.44 1.01 -33.44
N TRP A 275 -8.62 0.37 -32.61
CA TRP A 275 -7.76 1.07 -31.66
C TRP A 275 -6.56 1.79 -32.32
N ASP A 276 -6.22 1.42 -33.54
CA ASP A 276 -5.25 2.14 -34.37
C ASP A 276 -5.64 3.60 -34.64
N SER A 277 -6.92 3.95 -34.47
CA SER A 277 -7.43 5.32 -34.56
C SER A 277 -7.21 6.16 -33.30
N ILE A 278 -6.92 5.54 -32.13
CA ILE A 278 -6.74 6.20 -30.83
C ILE A 278 -5.39 6.91 -30.76
N ASP A 279 -5.37 8.15 -30.31
CA ASP A 279 -4.15 8.97 -30.20
C ASP A 279 -3.09 8.32 -29.31
N ALA A 280 -3.47 7.72 -28.19
CA ALA A 280 -2.54 7.00 -27.33
C ALA A 280 -1.85 5.84 -28.04
N VAL A 281 -2.56 5.13 -28.94
CA VAL A 281 -2.00 4.03 -29.72
C VAL A 281 -1.07 4.53 -30.81
N LYS A 282 -1.52 5.56 -31.60
CA LYS A 282 -0.71 6.21 -32.65
C LYS A 282 0.61 6.75 -32.11
N ASN A 283 0.56 7.37 -30.94
CA ASN A 283 1.71 8.05 -30.36
C ASN A 283 2.52 7.17 -29.38
N ASN A 284 2.22 5.87 -29.26
CA ASN A 284 2.85 4.94 -28.32
C ASN A 284 2.79 5.41 -26.87
N LYS A 285 1.69 6.06 -26.45
CA LYS A 285 1.44 6.55 -25.10
C LYS A 285 0.63 5.52 -24.28
N ILE A 286 1.16 4.31 -24.18
CA ILE A 286 0.56 3.19 -23.44
C ILE A 286 1.54 2.77 -22.34
N LEU A 287 1.09 2.78 -21.09
CA LEU A 287 1.83 2.32 -19.92
C LEU A 287 1.20 1.04 -19.39
N LEU A 288 1.99 0.00 -19.28
CA LEU A 288 1.62 -1.23 -18.57
C LEU A 288 2.27 -1.23 -17.18
N LEU A 289 1.48 -1.53 -16.17
CA LEU A 289 1.93 -1.69 -14.78
C LEU A 289 1.61 -3.11 -14.32
N SER A 290 2.53 -3.74 -13.63
CA SER A 290 2.30 -5.06 -13.03
C SER A 290 1.28 -5.00 -11.89
N HIS A 291 0.99 -6.14 -11.30
CA HIS A 291 -0.03 -6.26 -10.26
C HIS A 291 0.31 -5.51 -8.96
N PHE A 292 1.56 -5.10 -8.74
CA PHE A 292 1.98 -4.43 -7.49
C PHE A 292 1.08 -3.26 -7.10
N CYS A 293 0.63 -2.48 -8.08
CA CYS A 293 -0.19 -1.29 -7.83
C CYS A 293 -1.70 -1.57 -7.68
N HIS A 294 -2.09 -2.83 -7.46
CA HIS A 294 -3.50 -3.19 -7.32
C HIS A 294 -4.12 -2.75 -5.99
N GLY A 295 -3.34 -2.57 -4.95
CA GLY A 295 -3.84 -2.17 -3.63
C GLY A 295 -2.80 -1.51 -2.74
N GLY A 296 -3.25 -1.08 -1.55
CA GLY A 296 -2.39 -0.53 -0.52
C GLY A 296 -1.64 0.73 -0.93
N ALA A 297 -0.52 0.99 -0.26
CA ALA A 297 0.38 2.11 -0.57
C ALA A 297 1.04 1.97 -1.95
N SER A 298 1.13 0.76 -2.50
CA SER A 298 1.66 0.50 -3.83
C SER A 298 0.88 1.20 -4.94
N LYS A 299 -0.42 1.54 -4.73
CA LYS A 299 -1.18 2.41 -5.65
C LYS A 299 -0.59 3.81 -5.73
N LEU A 300 -0.06 4.36 -4.65
CA LEU A 300 0.60 5.66 -4.66
C LEU A 300 1.89 5.59 -5.49
N VAL A 301 2.62 4.48 -5.41
CA VAL A 301 3.76 4.21 -6.30
C VAL A 301 3.30 4.15 -7.76
N GLY A 302 2.24 3.40 -8.06
CA GLY A 302 1.63 3.35 -9.40
C GLY A 302 1.20 4.73 -9.91
N THR A 303 0.65 5.57 -9.05
CA THR A 303 0.33 6.98 -9.34
C THR A 303 1.56 7.76 -9.81
N MET A 304 2.71 7.55 -9.16
CA MET A 304 3.97 8.24 -9.52
C MET A 304 4.51 7.77 -10.87
N TYR A 305 4.39 6.48 -11.19
CA TYR A 305 4.71 5.97 -12.53
C TYR A 305 3.82 6.61 -13.60
N ILE A 306 2.51 6.69 -13.36
CA ILE A 306 1.56 7.32 -14.28
C ILE A 306 1.90 8.80 -14.48
N ALA A 307 2.17 9.55 -13.40
CA ALA A 307 2.54 10.96 -13.45
C ALA A 307 3.82 11.18 -14.24
N LYS A 308 4.87 10.42 -13.93
CA LYS A 308 6.18 10.52 -14.64
C LYS A 308 6.06 10.14 -16.11
N PHE A 309 5.23 9.16 -16.46
CA PHE A 309 4.98 8.76 -17.86
C PHE A 309 4.26 9.86 -18.66
N MET A 310 3.30 10.55 -18.05
CA MET A 310 2.55 11.62 -18.71
C MET A 310 3.33 12.93 -18.78
N TYR A 311 4.14 13.24 -17.77
CA TYR A 311 4.79 14.55 -17.59
C TYR A 311 6.28 14.43 -17.26
N PRO A 312 7.08 13.73 -18.08
CA PRO A 312 8.49 13.49 -17.75
C PRO A 312 9.31 14.78 -17.60
N GLU A 313 9.01 15.81 -18.40
CA GLU A 313 9.72 17.10 -18.40
C GLU A 313 9.32 18.01 -17.22
N LEU A 314 8.08 17.89 -16.74
CA LEU A 314 7.58 18.69 -15.62
C LEU A 314 7.90 18.08 -14.26
N LEU A 315 8.25 16.80 -14.23
CA LEU A 315 8.55 16.03 -13.03
C LEU A 315 9.98 15.43 -13.08
N PRO A 316 11.03 16.23 -13.34
CA PRO A 316 12.38 15.70 -13.54
C PRO A 316 12.90 14.94 -12.30
N GLU A 317 12.60 15.42 -11.09
CA GLU A 317 13.09 14.84 -9.83
C GLU A 317 12.26 13.65 -9.34
N LEU A 318 11.10 13.39 -9.98
CA LEU A 318 10.28 12.21 -9.61
C LEU A 318 10.88 10.94 -10.20
N ASN A 319 11.39 10.08 -9.35
CA ASN A 319 11.86 8.74 -9.70
C ASN A 319 10.96 7.67 -9.07
N PRO A 320 9.97 7.14 -9.81
CA PRO A 320 9.04 6.14 -9.29
C PRO A 320 9.73 4.82 -8.91
N GLU A 321 10.81 4.43 -9.60
CA GLU A 321 11.60 3.23 -9.30
C GLU A 321 12.23 3.32 -7.91
N GLU A 322 12.82 4.49 -7.57
CA GLU A 322 13.40 4.70 -6.24
C GLU A 322 12.31 4.73 -5.15
N VAL A 323 11.14 5.32 -5.46
CA VAL A 323 10.00 5.31 -4.52
C VAL A 323 9.55 3.87 -4.27
N PHE A 324 9.47 3.05 -5.31
CA PHE A 324 9.08 1.65 -5.17
C PHE A 324 10.12 0.84 -4.40
N LYS A 325 11.40 1.06 -4.68
CA LYS A 325 12.49 0.44 -3.93
C LYS A 325 12.42 0.79 -2.44
N VAL A 326 12.23 2.07 -2.09
CA VAL A 326 12.05 2.49 -0.69
C VAL A 326 10.83 1.84 -0.07
N TRP A 327 9.71 1.76 -0.78
CA TRP A 327 8.52 1.04 -0.29
C TRP A 327 8.83 -0.41 0.05
N LEU A 328 9.49 -1.13 -0.86
CA LEU A 328 9.78 -2.55 -0.65
C LEU A 328 10.88 -2.78 0.40
N GLU A 329 12.01 -2.09 0.27
CA GLU A 329 13.18 -2.38 1.11
C GLU A 329 13.03 -1.83 2.54
N LYS A 330 12.59 -0.58 2.68
CA LYS A 330 12.45 0.06 3.99
C LYS A 330 11.16 -0.32 4.70
N TYR A 331 10.03 -0.30 4.00
CA TYR A 331 8.71 -0.44 4.63
C TYR A 331 8.17 -1.88 4.60
N GLN A 332 8.56 -2.70 3.61
CA GLN A 332 8.14 -4.10 3.55
C GLN A 332 9.25 -5.10 3.92
N GLY A 333 10.51 -4.66 4.00
CA GLY A 333 11.65 -5.54 4.27
C GLY A 333 11.91 -6.54 3.14
N LEU A 334 11.48 -6.22 1.91
CA LEU A 334 11.61 -7.03 0.71
C LEU A 334 12.71 -6.47 -0.19
N LYS A 335 13.35 -7.35 -0.95
CA LYS A 335 14.30 -6.91 -1.97
C LYS A 335 13.54 -6.34 -3.16
N TYR A 336 13.92 -5.15 -3.62
CA TYR A 336 13.39 -4.60 -4.85
C TYR A 336 13.85 -5.41 -6.07
N ILE A 337 12.92 -5.69 -6.97
CA ILE A 337 13.14 -6.31 -8.29
C ILE A 337 12.60 -5.31 -9.32
N SER A 338 13.42 -4.93 -10.30
CA SER A 338 13.01 -4.05 -11.40
C SER A 338 12.13 -4.79 -12.43
N GLY A 339 11.51 -4.04 -13.35
CA GLY A 339 10.74 -4.63 -14.44
C GLY A 339 9.24 -4.69 -14.20
N HIS A 340 8.72 -3.85 -13.33
CA HIS A 340 7.28 -3.78 -13.03
C HIS A 340 6.48 -2.92 -14.01
N THR A 341 7.13 -2.34 -15.03
CA THR A 341 6.49 -1.44 -16.00
C THR A 341 6.96 -1.69 -17.42
N TYR A 342 6.10 -1.37 -18.39
CA TYR A 342 6.47 -1.34 -19.80
C TYR A 342 5.77 -0.15 -20.49
N PRO A 343 6.51 0.74 -21.22
CA PRO A 343 7.97 0.69 -21.35
C PRO A 343 8.68 0.82 -20.01
N ALA A 344 9.90 0.30 -19.93
CA ALA A 344 10.73 0.44 -18.76
C ALA A 344 11.09 1.92 -18.53
N PHE A 345 11.10 2.34 -17.27
CA PHE A 345 11.67 3.63 -16.90
C PHE A 345 13.18 3.47 -16.78
N SER A 346 13.94 4.29 -17.51
CA SER A 346 15.39 4.41 -17.30
C SER A 346 15.64 5.15 -15.99
N LEU A 347 16.47 4.59 -15.14
CA LEU A 347 16.98 5.21 -13.91
C LEU A 347 17.83 6.44 -14.23
#